data_6e2f296871c302723b45493d4c8fca12
#
_entry.id   6e2f296871c302723b45493d4c8fca12
#
_cell.length_a   1.000
_cell.length_b   1.000
_cell.length_c   1.000
_cell.angle_alpha   90.00
_cell.angle_beta   90.00
_cell.angle_gamma   90.00
#
_symmetry.space_group_name_H-M   'P 1'
#
loop_
_entity.id
_entity.type
_entity.pdbx_description
1 polymer ?
#
loop_
_entity_poly.entity_id
_entity_poly.type
_entity_poly.pdbx_seq_one_letter_code
_entity_poly.pdbx_strand_id
1 'polypeptide(L)'
;MSPPPRVLVAPSLLAADFGRFTDEVQAVDAAGADWIHLDVMDGHFVPNISFGPDVVRAVRRATTKPLDVHLMIAPADPYLAAFAEAGADLITVHAEAGPHLHRSLQAIRALGKKAGVALNPGTPAEAVEPVLELVDLVLVMTVNPGFGGQVFIESTMEKLRRLRTMAAGRDILFEVDGGITAETAPAAAAAGANVLVAGSAVFRGGPERYGTAIQAIRGAAERASGQWA
;
A
#
# COMPACT_ATOMS: atom_id res chain seq x y z
N MET A 1 3.34 27.70 9.41
CA MET A 1 3.57 26.68 8.36
C MET A 1 3.46 25.33 9.05
N SER A 2 2.49 24.50 8.66
CA SER A 2 2.45 23.11 9.11
C SER A 2 3.72 22.41 8.62
N PRO A 3 4.32 21.47 9.40
CA PRO A 3 5.43 20.70 8.90
C PRO A 3 5.00 19.97 7.61
N PRO A 4 5.91 19.77 6.64
CA PRO A 4 5.59 19.03 5.44
C PRO A 4 5.03 17.65 5.83
N PRO A 5 4.03 17.12 5.10
CA PRO A 5 3.49 15.82 5.40
C PRO A 5 4.61 14.79 5.35
N ARG A 6 4.77 14.07 6.46
CA ARG A 6 5.78 13.01 6.58
C ARG A 6 5.49 11.92 5.55
N VAL A 7 6.52 11.51 4.81
CA VAL A 7 6.43 10.35 3.92
C VAL A 7 6.50 9.08 4.75
N LEU A 8 5.51 8.21 4.59
CA LEU A 8 5.43 6.91 5.24
C LEU A 8 6.04 5.84 4.32
N VAL A 9 6.83 4.94 4.89
CA VAL A 9 7.38 3.78 4.18
C VAL A 9 6.75 2.52 4.76
N ALA A 10 6.11 1.73 3.88
CA ALA A 10 5.43 0.49 4.18
C ALA A 10 6.15 -0.68 3.49
N PRO A 11 7.06 -1.41 4.17
CA PRO A 11 7.68 -2.60 3.60
C PRO A 11 6.64 -3.67 3.26
N SER A 12 6.65 -4.14 1.98
CA SER A 12 5.79 -5.24 1.54
C SER A 12 6.40 -6.58 1.88
N LEU A 13 5.70 -7.34 2.73
CA LEU A 13 6.10 -8.68 3.15
C LEU A 13 6.08 -9.73 2.03
N LEU A 14 5.56 -9.39 0.85
CA LEU A 14 5.66 -10.26 -0.33
C LEU A 14 7.12 -10.54 -0.72
N ALA A 15 8.04 -9.65 -0.37
CA ALA A 15 9.47 -9.79 -0.65
C ALA A 15 10.29 -10.34 0.53
N ALA A 16 9.66 -10.62 1.66
CA ALA A 16 10.31 -11.17 2.85
C ALA A 16 10.62 -12.67 2.72
N ASP A 17 11.49 -13.19 3.56
CA ASP A 17 11.70 -14.64 3.69
C ASP A 17 10.51 -15.27 4.45
N PHE A 18 9.64 -15.97 3.73
CA PHE A 18 8.45 -16.63 4.31
C PHE A 18 8.81 -17.71 5.33
N GLY A 19 10.02 -18.30 5.24
CA GLY A 19 10.51 -19.26 6.22
C GLY A 19 10.84 -18.62 7.59
N ARG A 20 10.97 -17.28 7.65
CA ARG A 20 11.33 -16.52 8.84
C ARG A 20 10.40 -15.31 9.06
N PHE A 21 9.16 -15.44 8.70
CA PHE A 21 8.21 -14.34 8.55
C PHE A 21 8.08 -13.46 9.81
N THR A 22 8.03 -14.06 11.00
CA THR A 22 7.98 -13.31 12.27
C THR A 22 9.25 -12.49 12.49
N ASP A 23 10.42 -13.09 12.24
CA ASP A 23 11.71 -12.38 12.39
C ASP A 23 11.82 -11.21 11.40
N GLU A 24 11.36 -11.42 10.16
CA GLU A 24 11.35 -10.40 9.12
C GLU A 24 10.47 -9.20 9.52
N VAL A 25 9.27 -9.46 10.05
CA VAL A 25 8.35 -8.43 10.55
C VAL A 25 8.99 -7.63 11.68
N GLN A 26 9.58 -8.31 12.67
CA GLN A 26 10.23 -7.66 13.79
C GLN A 26 11.45 -6.84 13.34
N ALA A 27 12.21 -7.37 12.37
CA ALA A 27 13.37 -6.68 11.83
C ALA A 27 13.00 -5.38 11.09
N VAL A 28 11.97 -5.38 10.23
CA VAL A 28 11.55 -4.15 9.53
C VAL A 28 10.85 -3.15 10.47
N ASP A 29 10.14 -3.62 11.49
CA ASP A 29 9.57 -2.78 12.56
C ASP A 29 10.69 -2.04 13.29
N ALA A 30 11.69 -2.76 13.79
CA ALA A 30 12.85 -2.20 14.47
C ALA A 30 13.70 -1.29 13.56
N ALA A 31 13.72 -1.57 12.25
CA ALA A 31 14.42 -0.77 11.23
C ALA A 31 13.71 0.56 10.91
N GLY A 32 12.52 0.83 11.46
CA GLY A 32 11.83 2.10 11.34
C GLY A 32 10.79 2.14 10.20
N ALA A 33 10.21 1.01 9.84
CA ALA A 33 8.99 0.97 9.05
C ALA A 33 7.88 1.77 9.73
N ASP A 34 7.06 2.47 8.96
CA ASP A 34 5.90 3.18 9.50
C ASP A 34 4.68 2.26 9.55
N TRP A 35 4.47 1.47 8.51
CA TRP A 35 3.42 0.45 8.37
C TRP A 35 4.03 -0.88 7.93
N ILE A 36 3.23 -1.94 7.97
CA ILE A 36 3.56 -3.24 7.38
C ILE A 36 2.54 -3.51 6.29
N HIS A 37 3.00 -3.67 5.05
CA HIS A 37 2.15 -3.91 3.89
C HIS A 37 2.05 -5.40 3.56
N LEU A 38 0.82 -5.88 3.33
CA LEU A 38 0.51 -7.28 3.08
C LEU A 38 -0.26 -7.44 1.77
N ASP A 39 0.40 -7.96 0.75
CA ASP A 39 -0.15 -8.23 -0.58
C ASP A 39 -0.84 -9.60 -0.61
N VAL A 40 -2.18 -9.61 -0.53
CA VAL A 40 -3.01 -10.81 -0.57
C VAL A 40 -3.46 -11.11 -1.98
N MET A 41 -3.13 -12.30 -2.49
CA MET A 41 -3.37 -12.72 -3.87
C MET A 41 -4.05 -14.09 -3.92
N ASP A 42 -5.05 -14.26 -4.80
CA ASP A 42 -5.91 -15.44 -4.88
C ASP A 42 -5.67 -16.36 -6.09
N GLY A 43 -4.76 -15.98 -6.99
CA GLY A 43 -4.53 -16.71 -8.24
C GLY A 43 -5.64 -16.53 -9.28
N HIS A 44 -6.63 -15.67 -9.00
CA HIS A 44 -7.74 -15.36 -9.89
C HIS A 44 -7.70 -13.90 -10.37
N PHE A 45 -7.69 -12.95 -9.45
CA PHE A 45 -7.53 -11.52 -9.77
C PHE A 45 -6.14 -11.23 -10.35
N VAL A 46 -5.13 -11.90 -9.80
CA VAL A 46 -3.74 -11.86 -10.28
C VAL A 46 -3.21 -13.29 -10.46
N PRO A 47 -2.24 -13.53 -11.37
CA PRO A 47 -1.72 -14.88 -11.66
C PRO A 47 -0.68 -15.36 -10.63
N ASN A 48 -0.94 -15.12 -9.35
CA ASN A 48 -0.11 -15.51 -8.22
C ASN A 48 -0.98 -15.75 -6.98
N ILE A 49 -0.52 -16.60 -6.06
CA ILE A 49 -1.12 -16.86 -4.76
C ILE A 49 -0.09 -16.49 -3.70
N SER A 50 -0.47 -15.68 -2.71
CA SER A 50 0.44 -15.29 -1.63
C SER A 50 0.01 -15.90 -0.29
N PHE A 51 -0.81 -15.22 0.48
CA PHE A 51 -1.20 -15.64 1.82
C PHE A 51 -2.60 -15.10 2.19
N GLY A 52 -3.16 -15.62 3.27
CA GLY A 52 -4.51 -15.30 3.71
C GLY A 52 -4.56 -14.72 5.14
N PRO A 53 -5.77 -14.71 5.75
CA PRO A 53 -6.01 -14.06 7.07
C PRO A 53 -5.14 -14.63 8.19
N ASP A 54 -4.75 -15.92 8.14
CA ASP A 54 -3.92 -16.51 9.19
C ASP A 54 -2.50 -15.96 9.23
N VAL A 55 -1.96 -15.58 8.06
CA VAL A 55 -0.67 -14.86 7.99
C VAL A 55 -0.81 -13.46 8.55
N VAL A 56 -1.89 -12.72 8.21
CA VAL A 56 -2.17 -11.40 8.79
C VAL A 56 -2.23 -11.49 10.32
N ARG A 57 -2.89 -12.51 10.86
CA ARG A 57 -2.97 -12.76 12.32
C ARG A 57 -1.59 -13.07 12.92
N ALA A 58 -0.73 -13.77 12.20
CA ALA A 58 0.65 -14.03 12.64
C ALA A 58 1.47 -12.74 12.67
N VAL A 59 1.37 -11.90 11.62
CA VAL A 59 2.02 -10.59 11.56
C VAL A 59 1.52 -9.68 12.68
N ARG A 60 0.21 -9.65 12.95
CA ARG A 60 -0.35 -8.84 14.04
C ARG A 60 0.26 -9.17 15.40
N ARG A 61 0.60 -10.44 15.65
CA ARG A 61 1.29 -10.83 16.89
C ARG A 61 2.75 -10.39 16.95
N ALA A 62 3.37 -10.13 15.82
CA ALA A 62 4.80 -9.78 15.70
C ALA A 62 5.08 -8.28 15.79
N THR A 63 4.09 -7.42 15.60
CA THR A 63 4.26 -5.97 15.58
C THR A 63 3.02 -5.24 16.11
N THR A 64 3.19 -3.99 16.57
CA THR A 64 2.10 -3.06 16.89
C THR A 64 1.89 -2.00 15.79
N LYS A 65 2.70 -2.02 14.74
CA LYS A 65 2.57 -1.09 13.60
C LYS A 65 1.24 -1.30 12.87
N PRO A 66 0.70 -0.28 12.21
CA PRO A 66 -0.46 -0.45 11.34
C PRO A 66 -0.22 -1.52 10.29
N LEU A 67 -1.19 -2.43 10.14
CA LEU A 67 -1.23 -3.44 9.09
C LEU A 67 -2.09 -2.92 7.95
N ASP A 68 -1.45 -2.67 6.83
CA ASP A 68 -2.05 -2.25 5.58
C ASP A 68 -2.22 -3.49 4.70
N VAL A 69 -3.47 -3.94 4.57
CA VAL A 69 -3.81 -5.20 3.89
C VAL A 69 -4.40 -4.89 2.52
N HIS A 70 -3.62 -5.16 1.48
CA HIS A 70 -3.97 -4.96 0.09
C HIS A 70 -4.52 -6.24 -0.52
N LEU A 71 -5.81 -6.22 -0.88
CA LEU A 71 -6.54 -7.39 -1.38
C LEU A 71 -6.57 -7.41 -2.91
N MET A 72 -5.67 -8.15 -3.51
CA MET A 72 -5.67 -8.53 -4.93
C MET A 72 -6.45 -9.84 -5.10
N ILE A 73 -7.71 -9.83 -4.69
CA ILE A 73 -8.63 -10.97 -4.74
C ILE A 73 -9.99 -10.56 -5.31
N ALA A 74 -10.62 -11.46 -6.05
CA ALA A 74 -11.93 -11.22 -6.64
C ALA A 74 -12.87 -12.45 -6.52
N PRO A 75 -14.03 -12.31 -5.85
CA PRO A 75 -14.51 -11.11 -5.15
C PRO A 75 -13.85 -10.93 -3.77
N ALA A 76 -13.64 -9.67 -3.31
CA ALA A 76 -13.06 -9.38 -2.01
C ALA A 76 -14.08 -9.43 -0.86
N ASP A 77 -15.33 -9.06 -1.11
CA ASP A 77 -16.40 -8.90 -0.11
C ASP A 77 -16.53 -10.06 0.89
N PRO A 78 -16.50 -11.34 0.47
CA PRO A 78 -16.65 -12.48 1.39
C PRO A 78 -15.56 -12.60 2.45
N TYR A 79 -14.40 -11.95 2.24
CA TYR A 79 -13.21 -12.10 3.08
C TYR A 79 -12.92 -10.91 3.99
N LEU A 80 -13.62 -9.77 3.80
CA LEU A 80 -13.35 -8.52 4.52
C LEU A 80 -13.39 -8.72 6.04
N ALA A 81 -14.41 -9.41 6.56
CA ALA A 81 -14.53 -9.68 7.99
C ALA A 81 -13.36 -10.51 8.53
N ALA A 82 -12.93 -11.54 7.79
CA ALA A 82 -11.83 -12.39 8.20
C ALA A 82 -10.49 -11.63 8.29
N PHE A 83 -10.22 -10.71 7.35
CA PHE A 83 -9.02 -9.86 7.41
C PHE A 83 -9.10 -8.81 8.53
N ALA A 84 -10.28 -8.23 8.76
CA ALA A 84 -10.50 -7.30 9.86
C ALA A 84 -10.26 -7.97 11.23
N GLU A 85 -10.80 -9.18 11.44
CA GLU A 85 -10.60 -9.99 12.65
C GLU A 85 -9.15 -10.47 12.80
N ALA A 86 -8.46 -10.72 11.69
CA ALA A 86 -7.04 -11.10 11.70
C ALA A 86 -6.13 -9.98 12.18
N GLY A 87 -6.62 -8.71 12.21
CA GLY A 87 -5.89 -7.58 12.76
C GLY A 87 -5.46 -6.53 11.74
N ALA A 88 -6.05 -6.52 10.53
CA ALA A 88 -5.87 -5.41 9.59
C ALA A 88 -6.32 -4.10 10.23
N ASP A 89 -5.57 -3.02 10.04
CA ASP A 89 -5.93 -1.67 10.43
C ASP A 89 -6.54 -0.90 9.25
N LEU A 90 -6.04 -1.18 8.05
CA LEU A 90 -6.52 -0.69 6.78
C LEU A 90 -6.71 -1.87 5.83
N ILE A 91 -7.81 -1.87 5.08
CA ILE A 91 -8.10 -2.87 4.04
C ILE A 91 -8.32 -2.14 2.74
N THR A 92 -7.46 -2.42 1.76
CA THR A 92 -7.51 -1.85 0.41
C THR A 92 -8.01 -2.87 -0.59
N VAL A 93 -9.10 -2.54 -1.30
CA VAL A 93 -9.69 -3.37 -2.35
C VAL A 93 -9.51 -2.72 -3.71
N HIS A 94 -9.37 -3.51 -4.76
CA HIS A 94 -9.29 -2.99 -6.13
C HIS A 94 -10.66 -2.52 -6.64
N ALA A 95 -10.67 -1.39 -7.34
CA ALA A 95 -11.85 -0.89 -8.05
C ALA A 95 -12.34 -1.91 -9.08
N GLU A 96 -11.44 -2.74 -9.60
CA GLU A 96 -11.68 -3.78 -10.61
C GLU A 96 -12.11 -5.13 -10.01
N ALA A 97 -12.05 -5.31 -8.69
CA ALA A 97 -12.28 -6.61 -8.03
C ALA A 97 -13.76 -7.00 -7.92
N GLY A 98 -14.67 -6.12 -8.29
CA GLY A 98 -16.10 -6.43 -8.27
C GLY A 98 -16.99 -5.26 -8.68
N PRO A 99 -18.28 -5.51 -8.95
CA PRO A 99 -19.19 -4.51 -9.51
C PRO A 99 -19.67 -3.46 -8.49
N HIS A 100 -19.42 -3.65 -7.19
CA HIS A 100 -20.05 -2.87 -6.12
C HIS A 100 -19.00 -2.24 -5.17
N LEU A 101 -18.02 -1.53 -5.71
CA LEU A 101 -16.95 -0.88 -4.94
C LEU A 101 -17.47 -0.07 -3.73
N HIS A 102 -18.52 0.74 -3.95
CA HIS A 102 -19.12 1.54 -2.88
C HIS A 102 -19.57 0.68 -1.69
N ARG A 103 -20.24 -0.46 -1.95
CA ARG A 103 -20.68 -1.40 -0.92
C ARG A 103 -19.51 -2.04 -0.18
N SER A 104 -18.44 -2.41 -0.89
CA SER A 104 -17.23 -3.00 -0.30
C SER A 104 -16.57 -2.02 0.67
N LEU A 105 -16.41 -0.74 0.29
CA LEU A 105 -15.85 0.30 1.15
C LEU A 105 -16.74 0.56 2.39
N GLN A 106 -18.07 0.59 2.23
CA GLN A 106 -18.98 0.69 3.37
C GLN A 106 -18.83 -0.51 4.33
N ALA A 107 -18.70 -1.73 3.80
CA ALA A 107 -18.49 -2.93 4.61
C ALA A 107 -17.19 -2.86 5.42
N ILE A 108 -16.08 -2.42 4.81
CA ILE A 108 -14.80 -2.22 5.50
C ILE A 108 -14.96 -1.21 6.66
N ARG A 109 -15.60 -0.08 6.40
CA ARG A 109 -15.85 0.95 7.44
C ARG A 109 -16.76 0.44 8.56
N ALA A 110 -17.78 -0.36 8.22
CA ALA A 110 -18.68 -0.98 9.21
C ALA A 110 -17.95 -1.97 10.14
N LEU A 111 -16.82 -2.56 9.69
CA LEU A 111 -15.93 -3.38 10.51
C LEU A 111 -14.98 -2.54 11.38
N GLY A 112 -15.10 -1.20 11.38
CA GLY A 112 -14.25 -0.29 12.14
C GLY A 112 -12.83 -0.15 11.59
N LYS A 113 -12.63 -0.49 10.30
CA LYS A 113 -11.32 -0.41 9.64
C LYS A 113 -11.25 0.80 8.71
N LYS A 114 -10.03 1.29 8.45
CA LYS A 114 -9.80 2.26 7.38
C LYS A 114 -10.04 1.60 6.03
N ALA A 115 -10.69 2.32 5.11
CA ALA A 115 -11.03 1.82 3.79
C ALA A 115 -10.12 2.40 2.73
N GLY A 116 -9.42 1.52 2.00
CA GLY A 116 -8.60 1.87 0.85
C GLY A 116 -9.18 1.38 -0.47
N VAL A 117 -8.88 2.11 -1.55
CA VAL A 117 -9.17 1.68 -2.92
C VAL A 117 -7.91 1.68 -3.76
N ALA A 118 -7.66 0.57 -4.46
CA ALA A 118 -6.54 0.42 -5.38
C ALA A 118 -6.99 0.55 -6.84
N LEU A 119 -6.12 1.13 -7.68
CA LEU A 119 -6.30 1.25 -9.12
C LEU A 119 -5.13 0.60 -9.87
N ASN A 120 -5.44 -0.31 -10.79
CA ASN A 120 -4.47 -0.86 -11.73
C ASN A 120 -3.90 0.22 -12.66
N PRO A 121 -2.72 0.00 -13.28
CA PRO A 121 -2.13 0.97 -14.19
C PRO A 121 -3.06 1.42 -15.32
N GLY A 122 -3.88 0.50 -15.86
CA GLY A 122 -4.82 0.78 -16.95
C GLY A 122 -6.15 1.42 -16.54
N THR A 123 -6.46 1.51 -15.24
CA THR A 123 -7.73 2.06 -14.74
C THR A 123 -7.63 3.58 -14.55
N PRO A 124 -8.56 4.38 -15.06
CA PRO A 124 -8.51 5.84 -14.95
C PRO A 124 -8.79 6.32 -13.52
N ALA A 125 -8.29 7.51 -13.17
CA ALA A 125 -8.49 8.13 -11.86
C ALA A 125 -9.98 8.32 -11.50
N GLU A 126 -10.81 8.61 -12.50
CA GLU A 126 -12.23 8.86 -12.37
C GLU A 126 -13.02 7.67 -11.81
N ALA A 127 -12.48 6.47 -11.88
CA ALA A 127 -13.13 5.26 -11.33
C ALA A 127 -13.39 5.35 -9.82
N VAL A 128 -12.64 6.18 -9.09
CA VAL A 128 -12.82 6.36 -7.64
C VAL A 128 -13.55 7.64 -7.26
N GLU A 129 -13.83 8.52 -8.21
CA GLU A 129 -14.50 9.80 -7.94
C GLU A 129 -15.82 9.64 -7.15
N PRO A 130 -16.72 8.69 -7.49
CA PRO A 130 -17.99 8.51 -6.79
C PRO A 130 -17.85 8.01 -5.35
N VAL A 131 -16.67 7.54 -4.94
CA VAL A 131 -16.43 6.91 -3.63
C VAL A 131 -15.41 7.65 -2.77
N LEU A 132 -14.89 8.80 -3.21
CA LEU A 132 -13.87 9.56 -2.48
C LEU A 132 -14.27 9.97 -1.06
N GLU A 133 -15.55 10.06 -0.75
CA GLU A 133 -16.05 10.35 0.60
C GLU A 133 -15.97 9.15 1.56
N LEU A 134 -15.78 7.94 1.02
CA LEU A 134 -15.72 6.70 1.78
C LEU A 134 -14.31 6.19 2.03
N VAL A 135 -13.30 6.76 1.35
CA VAL A 135 -11.94 6.24 1.39
C VAL A 135 -11.04 7.06 2.31
N ASP A 136 -10.18 6.36 3.02
CA ASP A 136 -9.10 6.91 3.84
C ASP A 136 -7.77 6.87 3.07
N LEU A 137 -7.68 6.02 2.03
CA LEU A 137 -6.48 5.83 1.22
C LEU A 137 -6.84 5.48 -0.23
N VAL A 138 -6.09 6.06 -1.19
CA VAL A 138 -6.09 5.64 -2.59
C VAL A 138 -4.71 5.08 -2.95
N LEU A 139 -4.66 3.82 -3.35
CA LEU A 139 -3.46 3.13 -3.81
C LEU A 139 -3.39 3.16 -5.34
N VAL A 140 -2.32 3.71 -5.89
CA VAL A 140 -2.01 3.64 -7.32
C VAL A 140 -0.96 2.55 -7.55
N MET A 141 -1.35 1.50 -8.28
CA MET A 141 -0.39 0.49 -8.72
C MET A 141 0.56 1.10 -9.74
N THR A 142 1.84 1.04 -9.44
CA THR A 142 2.93 1.51 -10.31
C THR A 142 3.65 0.37 -11.04
N VAL A 143 3.07 -0.82 -10.96
CA VAL A 143 3.36 -2.03 -11.74
C VAL A 143 2.04 -2.76 -12.01
N ASN A 144 2.01 -3.74 -12.91
CA ASN A 144 0.88 -4.67 -12.96
C ASN A 144 0.90 -5.57 -11.72
N PRO A 145 -0.19 -5.66 -10.93
CA PRO A 145 -0.20 -6.45 -9.71
C PRO A 145 0.03 -7.94 -9.96
N GLY A 146 0.60 -8.64 -8.95
CA GLY A 146 0.83 -10.08 -8.98
C GLY A 146 2.25 -10.53 -8.61
N PHE A 147 3.28 -9.73 -8.87
CA PHE A 147 4.67 -10.11 -8.58
C PHE A 147 5.48 -8.92 -8.09
N GLY A 148 6.41 -9.18 -7.17
CA GLY A 148 7.40 -8.20 -6.72
C GLY A 148 8.55 -8.01 -7.72
N GLY A 149 9.33 -6.92 -7.55
CA GLY A 149 10.57 -6.68 -8.30
C GLY A 149 10.39 -6.23 -9.74
N GLN A 150 9.21 -5.76 -10.12
CA GLN A 150 8.89 -5.23 -11.44
C GLN A 150 9.42 -3.80 -11.64
N VAL A 151 9.50 -3.38 -12.90
CA VAL A 151 9.92 -2.03 -13.30
C VAL A 151 8.78 -1.04 -13.07
N PHE A 152 9.10 0.09 -12.44
CA PHE A 152 8.18 1.18 -12.16
C PHE A 152 7.57 1.77 -13.45
N ILE A 153 6.26 1.94 -13.49
CA ILE A 153 5.50 2.51 -14.61
C ILE A 153 5.32 4.02 -14.38
N GLU A 154 6.21 4.82 -14.95
CA GLU A 154 6.25 6.26 -14.72
C GLU A 154 4.97 7.00 -15.15
N SER A 155 4.28 6.51 -16.19
CA SER A 155 3.03 7.11 -16.68
C SER A 155 1.90 7.13 -15.65
N THR A 156 1.96 6.29 -14.60
CA THR A 156 0.97 6.29 -13.51
C THR A 156 1.06 7.54 -12.62
N MET A 157 2.15 8.29 -12.70
CA MET A 157 2.32 9.54 -11.94
C MET A 157 1.31 10.63 -12.33
N GLU A 158 0.90 10.67 -13.58
CA GLU A 158 -0.14 11.59 -14.03
C GLU A 158 -1.50 11.25 -13.40
N LYS A 159 -1.82 9.97 -13.31
CA LYS A 159 -2.99 9.48 -12.58
C LYS A 159 -2.96 9.94 -11.12
N LEU A 160 -1.81 9.82 -10.46
CA LEU A 160 -1.67 10.21 -9.07
C LEU A 160 -1.90 11.71 -8.86
N ARG A 161 -1.34 12.58 -9.71
CA ARG A 161 -1.59 14.05 -9.68
C ARG A 161 -3.07 14.37 -9.85
N ARG A 162 -3.73 13.69 -10.77
CA ARG A 162 -5.18 13.86 -11.01
C ARG A 162 -6.00 13.46 -9.78
N LEU A 163 -5.69 12.32 -9.15
CA LEU A 163 -6.33 11.86 -7.91
C LEU A 163 -6.14 12.88 -6.77
N ARG A 164 -4.94 13.44 -6.61
CA ARG A 164 -4.69 14.51 -5.64
C ARG A 164 -5.59 15.71 -5.87
N THR A 165 -5.74 16.14 -7.13
CA THR A 165 -6.61 17.26 -7.49
C THR A 165 -8.07 16.95 -7.18
N MET A 166 -8.56 15.75 -7.53
CA MET A 166 -9.94 15.31 -7.29
C MET A 166 -10.27 15.20 -5.79
N ALA A 167 -9.28 14.84 -4.97
CA ALA A 167 -9.42 14.69 -3.53
C ALA A 167 -9.10 15.98 -2.73
N ALA A 168 -8.90 17.11 -3.39
CA ALA A 168 -8.54 18.36 -2.71
C ALA A 168 -9.50 18.70 -1.57
N GLY A 169 -8.93 19.06 -0.41
CA GLY A 169 -9.68 19.36 0.82
C GLY A 169 -10.15 18.14 1.62
N ARG A 170 -9.81 16.91 1.22
CA ARG A 170 -10.07 15.67 1.96
C ARG A 170 -8.79 15.14 2.62
N ASP A 171 -8.93 14.52 3.78
CA ASP A 171 -7.84 13.84 4.49
C ASP A 171 -7.71 12.40 3.95
N ILE A 172 -7.17 12.28 2.73
CA ILE A 172 -6.95 11.00 2.05
C ILE A 172 -5.46 10.78 1.85
N LEU A 173 -4.98 9.60 2.23
CA LEU A 173 -3.61 9.17 1.95
C LEU A 173 -3.50 8.67 0.50
N PHE A 174 -2.36 8.96 -0.12
CA PHE A 174 -2.03 8.52 -1.47
C PHE A 174 -0.84 7.58 -1.42
N GLU A 175 -1.12 6.34 -1.73
CA GLU A 175 -0.15 5.26 -1.71
C GLU A 175 0.26 4.86 -3.12
N VAL A 176 1.49 4.42 -3.26
CA VAL A 176 2.01 3.80 -4.49
C VAL A 176 2.66 2.47 -4.15
N ASP A 177 2.37 1.47 -4.98
CA ASP A 177 2.96 0.13 -4.87
C ASP A 177 3.46 -0.36 -6.23
N GLY A 178 4.73 -0.78 -6.21
CA GLY A 178 5.42 -1.38 -7.34
C GLY A 178 6.65 -0.61 -7.82
N GLY A 179 7.81 -1.26 -7.77
CA GLY A 179 9.06 -0.69 -8.27
C GLY A 179 9.59 0.50 -7.48
N ILE A 180 9.18 0.65 -6.21
CA ILE A 180 9.63 1.75 -5.34
C ILE A 180 11.04 1.45 -4.82
N THR A 181 11.92 2.39 -5.09
CA THR A 181 13.34 2.43 -4.68
C THR A 181 13.72 3.86 -4.29
N ALA A 182 14.93 4.09 -3.83
CA ALA A 182 15.43 5.46 -3.57
C ALA A 182 15.49 6.33 -4.85
N GLU A 183 15.58 5.69 -6.03
CA GLU A 183 15.61 6.37 -7.34
C GLU A 183 14.22 6.76 -7.83
N THR A 184 13.17 5.93 -7.58
CA THR A 184 11.80 6.16 -8.07
C THR A 184 10.93 6.91 -7.05
N ALA A 185 11.23 6.82 -5.76
CA ALA A 185 10.51 7.49 -4.68
C ALA A 185 10.35 9.02 -4.88
N PRO A 186 11.36 9.76 -5.39
CA PRO A 186 11.22 11.18 -5.68
C PRO A 186 10.08 11.50 -6.68
N ALA A 187 9.96 10.72 -7.76
CA ALA A 187 8.92 10.91 -8.76
C ALA A 187 7.51 10.66 -8.17
N ALA A 188 7.38 9.60 -7.37
CA ALA A 188 6.14 9.27 -6.68
C ALA A 188 5.74 10.38 -5.68
N ALA A 189 6.68 10.83 -4.86
CA ALA A 189 6.45 11.89 -3.90
C ALA A 189 6.09 13.22 -4.59
N ALA A 190 6.82 13.64 -5.63
CA ALA A 190 6.52 14.84 -6.41
C ALA A 190 5.13 14.79 -7.10
N ALA A 191 4.65 13.58 -7.41
CA ALA A 191 3.31 13.40 -7.96
C ALA A 191 2.20 13.39 -6.89
N GLY A 192 2.56 13.33 -5.60
CA GLY A 192 1.62 13.42 -4.51
C GLY A 192 1.51 12.18 -3.61
N ALA A 193 2.34 11.14 -3.79
CA ALA A 193 2.37 10.01 -2.87
C ALA A 193 2.91 10.42 -1.49
N ASN A 194 2.24 10.00 -0.43
CA ASN A 194 2.70 10.15 0.94
C ASN A 194 2.86 8.80 1.67
N VAL A 195 2.47 7.69 1.03
CA VAL A 195 2.75 6.32 1.48
C VAL A 195 3.46 5.58 0.35
N LEU A 196 4.61 4.97 0.65
CA LEU A 196 5.47 4.29 -0.31
C LEU A 196 5.62 2.82 0.07
N VAL A 197 5.03 1.93 -0.72
CA VAL A 197 5.18 0.48 -0.55
C VAL A 197 6.48 0.03 -1.21
N ALA A 198 7.37 -0.57 -0.45
CA ALA A 198 8.67 -1.03 -0.93
C ALA A 198 8.93 -2.48 -0.53
N GLY A 199 9.01 -3.37 -1.50
CA GLY A 199 9.31 -4.79 -1.31
C GLY A 199 10.80 -5.08 -1.46
N SER A 200 11.22 -5.50 -2.65
CA SER A 200 12.59 -5.95 -2.93
C SER A 200 13.67 -4.91 -2.61
N ALA A 201 13.37 -3.62 -2.69
CA ALA A 201 14.29 -2.55 -2.33
C ALA A 201 14.66 -2.55 -0.84
N VAL A 202 13.76 -3.03 0.02
CA VAL A 202 14.01 -3.18 1.47
C VAL A 202 14.63 -4.55 1.75
N PHE A 203 14.00 -5.65 1.32
CA PHE A 203 14.33 -6.99 1.78
C PHE A 203 15.57 -7.63 1.13
N ARG A 204 15.97 -7.21 -0.08
CA ARG A 204 17.08 -7.84 -0.83
C ARG A 204 18.42 -7.86 -0.11
N GLY A 205 18.67 -6.91 0.78
CA GLY A 205 19.95 -6.76 1.47
C GLY A 205 20.06 -7.54 2.78
N GLY A 206 18.95 -8.14 3.23
CA GLY A 206 18.83 -8.78 4.55
C GLY A 206 18.61 -7.79 5.71
N PRO A 207 18.30 -8.30 6.93
CA PRO A 207 17.84 -7.49 8.06
C PRO A 207 18.79 -6.34 8.46
N GLU A 208 20.09 -6.54 8.30
CA GLU A 208 21.11 -5.52 8.62
C GLU A 208 21.02 -4.26 7.74
N ARG A 209 20.39 -4.37 6.56
CA ARG A 209 20.25 -3.26 5.59
C ARG A 209 18.86 -2.64 5.54
N TYR A 210 17.86 -3.21 6.22
CA TYR A 210 16.48 -2.71 6.16
C TYR A 210 16.40 -1.23 6.57
N GLY A 211 17.02 -0.84 7.68
CA GLY A 211 17.02 0.54 8.14
C GLY A 211 17.65 1.52 7.15
N THR A 212 18.78 1.13 6.53
CA THR A 212 19.44 1.96 5.51
C THR A 212 18.55 2.12 4.28
N ALA A 213 17.89 1.03 3.82
CA ALA A 213 17.00 1.06 2.67
C ALA A 213 15.75 1.92 2.92
N ILE A 214 15.10 1.72 4.07
CA ILE A 214 13.92 2.52 4.48
C ILE A 214 14.27 4.01 4.55
N GLN A 215 15.39 4.37 5.18
CA GLN A 215 15.85 5.76 5.30
C GLN A 215 16.22 6.37 3.95
N ALA A 216 16.84 5.60 3.05
CA ALA A 216 17.18 6.06 1.71
C ALA A 216 15.93 6.41 0.90
N ILE A 217 14.91 5.52 0.91
CA ILE A 217 13.63 5.73 0.24
C ILE A 217 12.92 6.96 0.82
N ARG A 218 12.76 7.01 2.15
CA ARG A 218 12.10 8.13 2.84
C ARG A 218 12.80 9.46 2.55
N GLY A 219 14.09 9.54 2.76
CA GLY A 219 14.85 10.77 2.57
C GLY A 219 14.87 11.25 1.11
N ALA A 220 14.87 10.34 0.13
CA ALA A 220 14.76 10.69 -1.27
C ALA A 220 13.37 11.30 -1.59
N ALA A 221 12.31 10.69 -1.08
CA ALA A 221 10.93 11.15 -1.26
C ALA A 221 10.68 12.51 -0.57
N GLU A 222 11.11 12.67 0.69
CA GLU A 222 10.91 13.91 1.46
C GLU A 222 11.58 15.12 0.81
N ARG A 223 12.76 14.94 0.20
CA ARG A 223 13.41 16.03 -0.57
C ARG A 223 12.60 16.48 -1.79
N ALA A 224 11.80 15.59 -2.35
CA ALA A 224 10.98 15.89 -3.52
C ALA A 224 9.56 16.39 -3.16
N SER A 225 9.06 16.04 -1.98
CA SER A 225 7.70 16.40 -1.52
C SER A 225 7.56 17.85 -1.05
N GLY A 226 8.65 18.59 -0.87
CA GLY A 226 8.64 20.00 -0.47
C GLY A 226 7.91 20.96 -1.42
N GLN A 227 7.24 20.45 -2.46
CA GLN A 227 6.48 21.22 -3.45
C GLN A 227 4.96 21.14 -3.25
N TRP A 228 4.45 20.57 -2.15
CA TRP A 228 3.00 20.43 -1.89
C TRP A 228 2.43 21.59 -1.05
N ALA A 229 2.99 22.78 -1.19
CA ALA A 229 2.50 24.01 -0.57
C ALA A 229 1.53 24.74 -1.49
#